data_ffbc7fec62d37e5ebd08573ea1687238
#
_entry.id   ffbc7fec62d37e5ebd08573ea1687238
#
_cell.length_a   1.000
_cell.length_b   1.000
_cell.length_c   1.000
_cell.angle_alpha   90.00
_cell.angle_beta   90.00
_cell.angle_gamma   90.00
#
_symmetry.space_group_name_H-M   'P 1'
#
loop_
_entity.id
_entity.type
_entity.pdbx_description
1 polymer ?
#
loop_
_entity_poly.entity_id
_entity_poly.type
_entity_poly.pdbx_seq_one_letter_code
_entity_poly.pdbx_strand_id
1 'polypeptide(L)'
;MSDKVIRRLMQESQKHNIDDYLAYIPTNLFYTTGFLSPVVALSWRLMGTDLCLIPADPTLSPALITSDFVETPARASTDIKDIRTYKMWVENRDVDILSNSITRANLSRPPQWDQAEIHTALRDILGERNLDQATIGTDVRYVQHQTIELLKETNPQCKFVDVTDMLYQLRAIKQPHEIETLRKAARLYEAGQN
;
A
#
# COMPACT_ATOMS: atom_id res chain seq x y z
N MET A 1 -6.95 -14.75 5.71
CA MET A 1 -6.32 -14.88 4.36
C MET A 1 -4.89 -14.36 4.34
N SER A 2 -4.62 -13.25 4.97
CA SER A 2 -3.31 -12.58 5.00
C SER A 2 -2.18 -13.36 5.71
N ASP A 3 -2.42 -14.03 6.81
CA ASP A 3 -1.40 -14.69 7.63
C ASP A 3 -0.46 -15.65 6.90
N LYS A 4 -0.98 -16.48 5.97
CA LYS A 4 -0.14 -17.42 5.21
C LYS A 4 0.71 -16.68 4.17
N VAL A 5 0.17 -15.65 3.56
CA VAL A 5 0.88 -14.82 2.59
C VAL A 5 1.98 -14.05 3.30
N ILE A 6 1.66 -13.42 4.42
CA ILE A 6 2.62 -12.66 5.24
C ILE A 6 3.77 -13.57 5.71
N ARG A 7 3.48 -14.76 6.25
CA ARG A 7 4.54 -15.71 6.66
C ARG A 7 5.45 -16.14 5.52
N ARG A 8 4.88 -16.42 4.34
CA ARG A 8 5.70 -16.76 3.17
C ARG A 8 6.56 -15.58 2.74
N LEU A 9 6.00 -14.38 2.77
CA LEU A 9 6.73 -13.17 2.43
C LEU A 9 7.88 -12.92 3.41
N MET A 10 7.66 -13.05 4.71
CA MET A 10 8.70 -12.97 5.73
C MET A 10 9.83 -13.96 5.46
N GLN A 11 9.50 -15.23 5.17
CA GLN A 11 10.51 -16.26 4.85
C GLN A 11 11.30 -15.94 3.58
N GLU A 12 10.64 -15.45 2.52
CA GLU A 12 11.35 -15.07 1.29
C GLU A 12 12.20 -13.82 1.50
N SER A 13 11.73 -12.83 2.26
CA SER A 13 12.51 -11.65 2.63
C SER A 13 13.79 -12.03 3.38
N GLN A 14 13.70 -12.93 4.36
CA GLN A 14 14.87 -13.44 5.09
C GLN A 14 15.89 -14.10 4.17
N LYS A 15 15.45 -14.94 3.22
CA LYS A 15 16.34 -15.60 2.24
C LYS A 15 17.10 -14.61 1.35
N HIS A 16 16.49 -13.46 1.10
CA HIS A 16 17.06 -12.42 0.23
C HIS A 16 17.79 -11.31 1.03
N ASN A 17 17.96 -11.49 2.35
CA ASN A 17 18.54 -10.48 3.25
C ASN A 17 17.81 -9.13 3.17
N ILE A 18 16.48 -9.19 3.14
CA ILE A 18 15.57 -8.06 3.19
C ILE A 18 15.00 -7.99 4.61
N ASP A 19 15.13 -6.84 5.27
CA ASP A 19 14.63 -6.65 6.62
C ASP A 19 13.12 -6.38 6.64
N ASP A 20 12.63 -5.65 5.63
CA ASP A 20 11.23 -5.32 5.46
C ASP A 20 10.79 -5.35 4.01
N TYR A 21 9.53 -5.69 3.76
CA TYR A 21 8.88 -5.47 2.47
C TYR A 21 7.86 -4.34 2.57
N LEU A 22 8.02 -3.33 1.73
CA LEU A 22 7.07 -2.22 1.58
C LEU A 22 6.17 -2.46 0.37
N ALA A 23 4.93 -2.89 0.62
CA ALA A 23 3.90 -2.99 -0.40
C ALA A 23 3.36 -1.60 -0.74
N TYR A 24 3.49 -1.21 -2.00
CA TYR A 24 3.10 0.09 -2.52
C TYR A 24 2.06 -0.01 -3.63
N ILE A 25 2.26 -0.93 -4.58
CA ILE A 25 1.34 -1.06 -5.72
C ILE A 25 0.03 -1.75 -5.31
N PRO A 26 -1.12 -1.39 -5.91
CA PRO A 26 -2.45 -1.87 -5.50
C PRO A 26 -2.56 -3.38 -5.40
N THR A 27 -2.00 -4.10 -6.37
CA THR A 27 -2.07 -5.56 -6.43
C THR A 27 -1.31 -6.24 -5.30
N ASN A 28 -0.16 -5.69 -4.90
CA ASN A 28 0.65 -6.25 -3.82
C ASN A 28 0.15 -5.79 -2.46
N LEU A 29 -0.36 -4.56 -2.36
CA LEU A 29 -1.05 -4.10 -1.17
C LEU A 29 -2.25 -5.01 -0.86
N PHE A 30 -3.13 -5.26 -1.85
CA PHE A 30 -4.26 -6.18 -1.68
C PHE A 30 -3.80 -7.61 -1.36
N TYR A 31 -2.76 -8.11 -2.03
CA TYR A 31 -2.22 -9.44 -1.81
C TYR A 31 -1.75 -9.65 -0.37
N THR A 32 -1.12 -8.66 0.21
CA THR A 32 -0.54 -8.71 1.56
C THR A 32 -1.55 -8.40 2.66
N THR A 33 -2.45 -7.46 2.43
CA THR A 33 -3.39 -6.98 3.46
C THR A 33 -4.76 -7.62 3.39
N GLY A 34 -5.20 -8.07 2.21
CA GLY A 34 -6.60 -8.41 1.92
C GLY A 34 -7.52 -7.19 1.77
N PHE A 35 -7.00 -5.99 1.98
CA PHE A 35 -7.75 -4.73 1.86
C PHE A 35 -7.58 -4.13 0.47
N LEU A 36 -8.70 -4.01 -0.26
CA LEU A 36 -8.75 -3.28 -1.52
C LEU A 36 -9.11 -1.82 -1.25
N SER A 37 -8.09 -0.98 -1.15
CA SER A 37 -8.30 0.45 -0.95
C SER A 37 -8.84 1.09 -2.23
N PRO A 38 -10.00 1.78 -2.18
CA PRO A 38 -10.49 2.55 -3.32
C PRO A 38 -9.57 3.73 -3.66
N VAL A 39 -8.88 4.28 -2.67
CA VAL A 39 -7.92 5.36 -2.87
C VAL A 39 -6.74 4.89 -3.71
N VAL A 40 -6.13 3.76 -3.35
CA VAL A 40 -5.03 3.16 -4.11
C VAL A 40 -5.47 2.75 -5.51
N ALA A 41 -6.64 2.14 -5.66
CA ALA A 41 -7.14 1.71 -6.96
C ALA A 41 -7.28 2.88 -7.96
N LEU A 42 -7.63 4.07 -7.46
CA LEU A 42 -7.84 5.26 -8.28
C LEU A 42 -6.61 6.17 -8.39
N SER A 43 -5.79 6.22 -7.35
CA SER A 43 -4.79 7.29 -7.16
C SER A 43 -3.37 6.80 -6.89
N TRP A 44 -3.08 5.49 -6.99
CA TRP A 44 -1.76 4.93 -6.66
C TRP A 44 -0.60 5.57 -7.45
N ARG A 45 -0.88 6.11 -8.63
CA ARG A 45 0.10 6.83 -9.45
C ARG A 45 0.43 8.23 -8.93
N LEU A 46 -0.36 8.74 -8.00
CA LEU A 46 -0.22 10.08 -7.43
C LEU A 46 0.53 10.03 -6.10
N MET A 47 1.69 9.36 -6.09
CA MET A 47 2.65 9.37 -4.99
C MET A 47 2.10 8.88 -3.64
N GLY A 48 2.04 7.55 -3.48
CA GLY A 48 1.96 6.86 -2.20
C GLY A 48 0.80 7.24 -1.32
N THR A 49 -0.34 6.68 -1.65
CA THR A 49 -1.54 6.91 -0.85
C THR A 49 -1.71 5.87 0.23
N ASP A 50 -1.40 4.61 -0.03
CA ASP A 50 -1.46 3.54 0.97
C ASP A 50 -0.16 2.72 0.93
N LEU A 51 0.36 2.39 2.09
CA LEU A 51 1.60 1.64 2.26
C LEU A 51 1.38 0.51 3.27
N CYS A 52 1.92 -0.66 3.02
CA CYS A 52 1.97 -1.71 4.02
C CYS A 52 3.41 -2.18 4.22
N LEU A 53 3.92 -2.00 5.44
CA LEU A 53 5.23 -2.48 5.85
C LEU A 53 5.10 -3.86 6.47
N ILE A 54 5.87 -4.83 5.99
CA ILE A 54 5.86 -6.21 6.43
C ILE A 54 7.28 -6.62 6.82
N PRO A 55 7.60 -6.61 8.13
CA PRO A 55 8.90 -7.02 8.63
C PRO A 55 9.22 -8.48 8.28
N ALA A 56 10.48 -8.77 7.98
CA ALA A 56 10.95 -10.15 7.84
C ALA A 56 11.09 -10.85 9.20
N ASP A 57 11.28 -10.08 10.28
CA ASP A 57 11.28 -10.58 11.66
C ASP A 57 9.84 -10.93 12.10
N PRO A 58 9.54 -12.21 12.38
CA PRO A 58 8.21 -12.64 12.80
C PRO A 58 7.79 -12.14 14.19
N THR A 59 8.68 -11.56 14.97
CA THR A 59 8.37 -10.94 16.26
C THR A 59 7.76 -9.55 16.10
N LEU A 60 7.95 -8.92 14.93
CA LEU A 60 7.39 -7.63 14.58
C LEU A 60 6.07 -7.79 13.81
N SER A 61 5.11 -6.93 14.09
CA SER A 61 3.82 -6.94 13.40
C SER A 61 3.85 -6.11 12.13
N PRO A 62 3.13 -6.50 11.06
CA PRO A 62 2.93 -5.62 9.90
C PRO A 62 2.21 -4.33 10.30
N ALA A 63 2.45 -3.25 9.52
CA ALA A 63 1.75 -1.98 9.66
C ALA A 63 1.17 -1.51 8.34
N LEU A 64 -0.03 -0.96 8.39
CA LEU A 64 -0.74 -0.37 7.26
C LEU A 64 -0.86 1.15 7.48
N ILE A 65 -0.45 1.93 6.49
CA ILE A 65 -0.70 3.38 6.44
C ILE A 65 -1.76 3.60 5.37
N THR A 66 -2.86 4.23 5.73
CA THR A 66 -3.99 4.50 4.81
C THR A 66 -4.65 5.83 5.15
N SER A 67 -5.56 6.33 4.31
CA SER A 67 -6.28 7.55 4.65
C SER A 67 -7.34 7.32 5.74
N ASP A 68 -7.61 8.35 6.53
CA ASP A 68 -8.69 8.37 7.53
C ASP A 68 -10.07 8.09 6.90
N PHE A 69 -10.25 8.49 5.65
CA PHE A 69 -11.48 8.27 4.89
C PHE A 69 -11.84 6.78 4.71
N VAL A 70 -10.83 5.89 4.68
CA VAL A 70 -11.04 4.45 4.49
C VAL A 70 -10.59 3.61 5.68
N GLU A 71 -10.35 4.21 6.83
CA GLU A 71 -9.91 3.51 8.04
C GLU A 71 -10.89 2.40 8.47
N THR A 72 -12.19 2.69 8.51
CA THR A 72 -13.20 1.72 8.94
C THR A 72 -13.25 0.48 8.03
N PRO A 73 -13.36 0.60 6.70
CA PRO A 73 -13.28 -0.57 5.84
C PRO A 73 -11.91 -1.27 5.87
N ALA A 74 -10.82 -0.55 6.08
CA ALA A 74 -9.50 -1.16 6.25
C ALA A 74 -9.49 -2.07 7.49
N ARG A 75 -9.90 -1.57 8.65
CA ARG A 75 -9.98 -2.36 9.89
C ARG A 75 -10.90 -3.57 9.80
N ALA A 76 -11.96 -3.49 8.99
CA ALA A 76 -12.89 -4.60 8.76
C ALA A 76 -12.34 -5.67 7.79
N SER A 77 -11.39 -5.32 6.92
CA SER A 77 -10.93 -6.16 5.81
C SER A 77 -9.58 -6.83 6.07
N THR A 78 -8.77 -6.30 6.98
CA THR A 78 -7.42 -6.84 7.26
C THR A 78 -7.27 -7.33 8.69
N ASP A 79 -6.39 -8.30 8.90
CA ASP A 79 -5.99 -8.78 10.23
C ASP A 79 -4.87 -7.91 10.85
N ILE A 80 -4.31 -6.96 10.09
CA ILE A 80 -3.26 -6.04 10.55
C ILE A 80 -3.84 -5.13 11.64
N LYS A 81 -3.16 -5.04 12.77
CA LYS A 81 -3.60 -4.27 13.95
C LYS A 81 -3.02 -2.86 14.00
N ASP A 82 -1.76 -2.71 13.58
CA ASP A 82 -1.13 -1.40 13.48
C ASP A 82 -1.59 -0.72 12.18
N ILE A 83 -2.64 0.08 12.28
CA ILE A 83 -3.17 0.88 11.18
C ILE A 83 -3.03 2.35 11.57
N ARG A 84 -2.25 3.08 10.77
CA ARG A 84 -2.04 4.52 10.92
C ARG A 84 -2.69 5.26 9.78
N THR A 85 -3.27 6.40 10.09
CA THR A 85 -4.03 7.18 9.12
C THR A 85 -3.41 8.55 8.91
N TYR A 86 -3.49 8.99 7.67
CA TYR A 86 -3.24 10.37 7.27
C TYR A 86 -4.56 11.03 6.84
N LYS A 87 -4.62 12.34 6.89
CA LYS A 87 -5.83 13.09 6.55
C LYS A 87 -6.03 13.18 5.04
N MET A 88 -7.24 12.85 4.61
CA MET A 88 -7.67 13.08 3.23
C MET A 88 -8.76 14.14 3.18
N TRP A 89 -8.56 15.12 2.31
CA TRP A 89 -9.56 16.17 2.09
C TRP A 89 -10.57 15.73 1.03
N VAL A 90 -11.86 15.77 1.41
CA VAL A 90 -12.98 15.66 0.46
C VAL A 90 -13.71 16.99 0.47
N GLU A 91 -13.70 17.68 -0.67
CA GLU A 91 -14.42 18.95 -0.81
C GLU A 91 -15.86 18.68 -1.21
N ASN A 92 -16.80 18.94 -0.30
CA ASN A 92 -18.22 19.01 -0.60
C ASN A 92 -18.60 20.48 -0.79
N ARG A 93 -19.01 20.85 -2.00
CA ARG A 93 -19.54 22.19 -2.29
C ARG A 93 -20.97 22.12 -2.76
N ASP A 94 -21.72 23.17 -2.42
CA ASP A 94 -23.06 23.36 -2.93
C ASP A 94 -23.05 23.44 -4.46
N VAL A 95 -24.05 22.80 -5.09
CA VAL A 95 -24.19 22.74 -6.56
C VAL A 95 -24.24 24.13 -7.18
N ASP A 96 -24.84 25.11 -6.48
CA ASP A 96 -24.93 26.50 -6.94
C ASP A 96 -23.58 27.20 -7.01
N ILE A 97 -22.66 26.86 -6.10
CA ILE A 97 -21.25 27.31 -6.15
C ILE A 97 -20.50 26.62 -7.29
N LEU A 98 -20.90 25.40 -7.65
CA LEU A 98 -20.32 24.66 -8.76
C LEU A 98 -20.75 25.21 -10.11
N SER A 99 -21.99 25.72 -10.24
CA SER A 99 -22.52 26.27 -11.48
C SER A 99 -21.95 27.66 -11.80
N ASN A 100 -21.59 28.46 -10.79
CA ASN A 100 -20.95 29.78 -10.93
C ASN A 100 -19.42 29.69 -11.10
N SER A 101 -18.96 28.76 -11.86
CA SER A 101 -17.57 28.20 -11.86
C SER A 101 -16.48 29.09 -12.45
N ILE A 102 -16.76 30.31 -12.90
CA ILE A 102 -15.74 31.21 -13.46
C ILE A 102 -14.72 31.65 -12.38
N THR A 103 -15.13 31.67 -11.12
CA THR A 103 -14.27 32.00 -9.97
C THR A 103 -13.33 30.88 -9.51
N ARG A 104 -13.41 29.67 -10.07
CA ARG A 104 -12.63 28.52 -9.63
C ARG A 104 -11.14 28.62 -9.92
N ALA A 105 -10.75 29.35 -10.94
CA ALA A 105 -9.35 29.48 -11.36
C ALA A 105 -8.45 30.13 -10.29
N ASN A 106 -9.06 30.87 -9.34
CA ASN A 106 -8.33 31.64 -8.33
C ASN A 106 -8.46 31.10 -6.90
N LEU A 107 -9.14 29.97 -6.69
CA LEU A 107 -9.22 29.35 -5.37
C LEU A 107 -8.02 28.42 -5.19
N SER A 108 -7.11 28.79 -4.29
CA SER A 108 -6.07 27.90 -3.79
C SER A 108 -6.76 26.70 -3.13
N ARG A 109 -6.56 25.52 -3.70
CA ARG A 109 -7.02 24.26 -3.10
C ARG A 109 -5.87 23.65 -2.33
N PRO A 110 -6.09 23.21 -1.08
CA PRO A 110 -5.11 22.38 -0.42
C PRO A 110 -4.92 21.09 -1.23
N PRO A 111 -3.74 20.47 -1.18
CA PRO A 111 -3.56 19.14 -1.73
C PRO A 111 -4.55 18.18 -1.07
N GLN A 112 -5.04 17.21 -1.84
CA GLN A 112 -6.06 16.26 -1.35
C GLN A 112 -5.56 15.44 -0.15
N TRP A 113 -4.25 15.23 -0.05
CA TRP A 113 -3.53 14.64 1.08
C TRP A 113 -2.13 15.25 1.18
N ASP A 114 -1.55 15.17 2.36
CA ASP A 114 -0.16 15.57 2.60
C ASP A 114 0.76 14.35 2.55
N GLN A 115 1.66 14.34 1.58
CA GLN A 115 2.65 13.28 1.44
C GLN A 115 3.66 13.25 2.59
N ALA A 116 3.98 14.41 3.15
CA ALA A 116 4.87 14.48 4.30
C ALA A 116 4.27 13.74 5.50
N GLU A 117 2.95 13.77 5.69
CA GLU A 117 2.26 13.02 6.74
C GLU A 117 2.39 11.50 6.53
N ILE A 118 2.22 11.00 5.29
CA ILE A 118 2.38 9.59 4.94
C ILE A 118 3.80 9.10 5.20
N HIS A 119 4.80 9.86 4.75
CA HIS A 119 6.21 9.51 4.91
C HIS A 119 6.69 9.64 6.36
N THR A 120 6.14 10.59 7.11
CA THR A 120 6.38 10.69 8.54
C THR A 120 5.86 9.48 9.29
N ALA A 121 4.64 9.03 8.97
CA ALA A 121 4.07 7.82 9.56
C ALA A 121 4.93 6.57 9.28
N LEU A 122 5.49 6.43 8.05
CA LEU A 122 6.41 5.35 7.73
C LEU A 122 7.71 5.44 8.55
N ARG A 123 8.32 6.63 8.62
CA ARG A 123 9.55 6.85 9.40
C ARG A 123 9.33 6.54 10.89
N ASP A 124 8.19 6.94 11.45
CA ASP A 124 7.87 6.68 12.85
C ASP A 124 7.72 5.18 13.12
N ILE A 125 7.09 4.43 12.20
CA ILE A 125 6.99 2.97 12.29
C ILE A 125 8.38 2.33 12.26
N LEU A 126 9.25 2.77 11.36
CA LEU A 126 10.63 2.25 11.26
C LEU A 126 11.41 2.54 12.53
N GLY A 127 11.35 3.78 13.06
CA GLY A 127 12.04 4.16 14.30
C GLY A 127 11.55 3.38 15.52
N GLU A 128 10.24 3.24 15.71
CA GLU A 128 9.66 2.47 16.82
C GLU A 128 10.08 0.99 16.82
N ARG A 129 10.46 0.46 15.66
CA ARG A 129 10.87 -0.94 15.46
C ARG A 129 12.38 -1.13 15.35
N ASN A 130 13.18 -0.05 15.50
CA ASN A 130 14.63 -0.03 15.31
C ASN A 130 15.05 -0.50 13.90
N LEU A 131 14.29 -0.09 12.88
CA LEU A 131 14.48 -0.42 11.47
C LEU A 131 14.96 0.79 10.65
N ASP A 132 15.51 1.82 11.29
CA ASP A 132 15.98 3.06 10.65
C ASP A 132 17.11 2.82 9.63
N GLN A 133 17.82 1.70 9.73
CA GLN A 133 18.91 1.31 8.84
C GLN A 133 18.59 0.05 8.01
N ALA A 134 17.30 -0.30 7.93
CA ALA A 134 16.84 -1.51 7.30
C ALA A 134 17.06 -1.51 5.77
N THR A 135 17.26 -2.71 5.22
CA THR A 135 17.12 -2.97 3.80
C THR A 135 15.65 -3.24 3.49
N ILE A 136 15.00 -2.31 2.82
CA ILE A 136 13.57 -2.35 2.50
C ILE A 136 13.38 -2.78 1.05
N GLY A 137 12.76 -3.93 0.84
CA GLY A 137 12.36 -4.40 -0.48
C GLY A 137 11.06 -3.74 -0.92
N THR A 138 11.00 -3.26 -2.16
CA THR A 138 9.75 -2.79 -2.77
C THR A 138 9.74 -3.07 -4.28
N ASP A 139 8.60 -2.86 -4.93
CA ASP A 139 8.44 -3.09 -6.38
C ASP A 139 8.99 -1.91 -7.20
N VAL A 140 10.29 -1.65 -7.14
CA VAL A 140 10.95 -0.47 -7.74
C VAL A 140 10.59 -0.30 -9.22
N ARG A 141 10.42 -1.40 -9.97
CA ARG A 141 10.05 -1.35 -11.41
C ARG A 141 8.69 -0.71 -11.67
N TYR A 142 7.80 -0.67 -10.68
CA TYR A 142 6.44 -0.16 -10.80
C TYR A 142 6.17 1.07 -9.96
N VAL A 143 7.06 1.39 -9.03
CA VAL A 143 6.98 2.61 -8.23
C VAL A 143 7.56 3.78 -9.02
N GLN A 144 6.90 4.92 -8.99
CA GLN A 144 7.40 6.12 -9.66
C GLN A 144 8.76 6.54 -9.10
N HIS A 145 9.66 6.96 -9.98
CA HIS A 145 11.02 7.41 -9.59
C HIS A 145 10.96 8.46 -8.47
N GLN A 146 10.08 9.45 -8.61
CA GLN A 146 9.90 10.51 -7.62
C GLN A 146 9.51 9.96 -6.22
N THR A 147 8.69 8.90 -6.16
CA THR A 147 8.33 8.25 -4.90
C THR A 147 9.53 7.56 -4.25
N ILE A 148 10.36 6.88 -5.06
CA ILE A 148 11.58 6.24 -4.54
C ILE A 148 12.55 7.29 -3.99
N GLU A 149 12.73 8.41 -4.68
CA GLU A 149 13.58 9.50 -4.19
C GLU A 149 13.04 10.08 -2.88
N LEU A 150 11.74 10.33 -2.79
CA LEU A 150 11.11 10.81 -1.57
C LEU A 150 11.23 9.81 -0.39
N LEU A 151 11.10 8.51 -0.65
CA LEU A 151 11.34 7.47 0.36
C LEU A 151 12.78 7.50 0.88
N LYS A 152 13.77 7.69 -0.01
CA LYS A 152 15.18 7.82 0.37
C LYS A 152 15.46 9.11 1.13
N GLU A 153 14.89 10.23 0.71
CA GLU A 153 15.03 11.52 1.38
C GLU A 153 14.47 11.50 2.81
N THR A 154 13.32 10.86 2.99
CA THR A 154 12.68 10.78 4.31
C THR A 154 13.27 9.70 5.23
N ASN A 155 13.92 8.68 4.65
CA ASN A 155 14.57 7.57 5.37
C ASN A 155 16.01 7.37 4.88
N PRO A 156 16.92 8.33 5.11
CA PRO A 156 18.23 8.39 4.44
C PRO A 156 19.18 7.27 4.84
N GLN A 157 18.93 6.59 5.96
CA GLN A 157 19.74 5.46 6.41
C GLN A 157 19.21 4.10 5.92
N CYS A 158 17.98 4.05 5.44
CA CYS A 158 17.40 2.84 4.86
C CYS A 158 17.91 2.62 3.43
N LYS A 159 18.05 1.35 3.06
CA LYS A 159 18.38 0.94 1.71
C LYS A 159 17.15 0.39 1.00
N PHE A 160 16.68 1.04 -0.06
CA PHE A 160 15.57 0.56 -0.89
C PHE A 160 16.08 -0.30 -2.04
N VAL A 161 15.55 -1.52 -2.18
CA VAL A 161 15.97 -2.49 -3.20
C VAL A 161 14.77 -3.04 -3.98
N ASP A 162 14.99 -3.40 -5.25
CA ASP A 162 13.95 -4.02 -6.06
C ASP A 162 13.78 -5.50 -5.70
N VAL A 163 12.56 -5.88 -5.31
CA VAL A 163 12.16 -7.26 -5.01
C VAL A 163 11.03 -7.76 -5.90
N THR A 164 10.83 -7.11 -7.05
CA THR A 164 9.75 -7.44 -7.98
C THR A 164 9.78 -8.93 -8.39
N ASP A 165 10.97 -9.48 -8.72
CA ASP A 165 11.08 -10.88 -9.12
C ASP A 165 10.80 -11.85 -7.97
N MET A 166 11.18 -11.50 -6.73
CA MET A 166 10.84 -12.27 -5.53
C MET A 166 9.31 -12.35 -5.36
N LEU A 167 8.61 -11.24 -5.52
CA LEU A 167 7.14 -11.20 -5.45
C LEU A 167 6.48 -12.01 -6.56
N TYR A 168 6.99 -11.95 -7.78
CA TYR A 168 6.48 -12.77 -8.88
C TYR A 168 6.63 -14.26 -8.60
N GLN A 169 7.79 -14.69 -8.13
CA GLN A 169 8.03 -16.10 -7.76
C GLN A 169 7.12 -16.54 -6.62
N LEU A 170 6.98 -15.73 -5.59
CA LEU A 170 6.09 -16.00 -4.46
C LEU A 170 4.63 -16.16 -4.92
N ARG A 171 4.15 -15.32 -5.84
CA ARG A 171 2.78 -15.36 -6.39
C ARG A 171 2.60 -16.39 -7.50
N ALA A 172 3.67 -16.92 -8.09
CA ALA A 172 3.59 -17.95 -9.12
C ALA A 172 2.92 -19.23 -8.59
N ILE A 173 3.23 -19.63 -7.36
CA ILE A 173 2.64 -20.79 -6.69
C ILE A 173 1.42 -20.35 -5.90
N LYS A 174 0.23 -20.63 -6.46
CA LYS A 174 -1.06 -20.21 -5.90
C LYS A 174 -1.44 -21.02 -4.67
N GLN A 175 -2.00 -20.33 -3.68
CA GLN A 175 -2.61 -20.98 -2.52
C GLN A 175 -3.98 -21.61 -2.91
N PRO A 176 -4.48 -22.61 -2.17
CA PRO A 176 -5.76 -23.26 -2.48
C PRO A 176 -6.93 -22.27 -2.64
N HIS A 177 -7.04 -21.25 -1.79
CA HIS A 177 -8.08 -20.24 -1.87
C HIS A 177 -7.95 -19.34 -3.11
N GLU A 178 -6.72 -19.07 -3.57
CA GLU A 178 -6.47 -18.30 -4.79
C GLU A 178 -6.92 -19.11 -6.02
N ILE A 179 -6.64 -20.42 -6.04
CA ILE A 179 -7.08 -21.33 -7.09
C ILE A 179 -8.61 -21.37 -7.14
N GLU A 180 -9.27 -21.44 -5.99
CA GLU A 180 -10.74 -21.44 -5.92
C GLU A 180 -11.32 -20.13 -6.45
N THR A 181 -10.74 -19.00 -6.08
CA THR A 181 -11.14 -17.67 -6.58
C THR A 181 -10.97 -17.57 -8.10
N LEU A 182 -9.85 -18.04 -8.63
CA LEU A 182 -9.60 -18.07 -10.08
C LEU A 182 -10.62 -18.95 -10.82
N ARG A 183 -10.93 -20.14 -10.28
CA ARG A 183 -11.96 -21.03 -10.85
C ARG A 183 -13.35 -20.38 -10.84
N LYS A 184 -13.69 -19.67 -9.77
CA LYS A 184 -14.94 -18.93 -9.68
C LYS A 184 -15.01 -17.82 -10.71
N ALA A 185 -13.94 -17.04 -10.86
CA ALA A 185 -13.84 -15.98 -11.86
C ALA A 185 -13.98 -16.54 -13.28
N ALA A 186 -13.33 -17.67 -13.61
CA ALA A 186 -13.44 -18.32 -14.91
C ALA A 186 -14.90 -18.74 -15.22
N ARG A 187 -15.60 -19.36 -14.25
CA ARG A 187 -17.02 -19.74 -14.42
C ARG A 187 -17.93 -18.54 -14.65
N LEU A 188 -17.69 -17.43 -13.95
CA LEU A 188 -18.46 -16.20 -14.14
C LEU A 188 -18.21 -15.59 -15.53
N TYR A 189 -16.97 -15.65 -16.01
CA TYR A 189 -16.63 -15.19 -17.34
C TYR A 189 -17.33 -16.05 -18.43
N GLU A 190 -17.26 -17.36 -18.31
CA GLU A 190 -17.96 -18.30 -19.23
C GLU A 190 -19.47 -18.04 -19.28
N ALA A 191 -20.10 -17.84 -18.11
CA ALA A 191 -21.54 -17.55 -18.03
C ALA A 191 -21.91 -16.18 -18.65
N GLY A 192 -21.00 -15.23 -18.68
CA GLY A 192 -21.24 -13.93 -19.31
C GLY A 192 -21.01 -13.91 -20.83
N GLN A 193 -20.45 -14.99 -21.41
CA GLN A 193 -20.26 -15.13 -22.87
C GLN A 193 -21.41 -15.85 -23.57
N ASN A 194 -22.30 -16.52 -22.83
CA ASN A 194 -23.50 -17.19 -23.30
C ASN A 194 -24.73 -16.30 -23.13
#